data_1c1608169de2bb9275b52c78dc3bbcfb
#
_entry.id   1c1608169de2bb9275b52c78dc3bbcfb
#
_cell.length_a   1.000
_cell.length_b   1.000
_cell.length_c   1.000
_cell.angle_alpha   90.00
_cell.angle_beta   90.00
_cell.angle_gamma   90.00
#
_symmetry.space_group_name_H-M   'P 1'
#
loop_
_entity.id
_entity.type
_entity.pdbx_description
1 polymer ?
#
loop_
_entity_poly.entity_id
_entity_poly.type
_entity_poly.pdbx_seq_one_letter_code
_entity_poly.pdbx_strand_id
1 'polypeptide(L)'
;MNIGIIAPEEKIRGWVSTFTKYDENIKISVYPDIDYENIECICLWKQPKDVLGKLKNLKLIHSMGAGVDHIINDPSCPKGVPICRISDDKLSFSMTNYIINAVLFHHRRTLKYQKDKIDRVWDQNTHPEILPVKIGILGFGALGSDAADKLGYMGFDVIGYSLNKKENAKIKVFFGEELDTFLSRINILVCTVPYTKKTHHLLDKKLFNKLKKGTYLINVSRGKVQNEDHILEYIDNKTLSGAFLDVFETEPLPKSSKLWNHERIQITPHNASITNEDAAVPQIIDNYKRALAGDILVNQVNIDDEY
;
A
#
# COMPACT_ATOMS: atom_id res chain seq x y z
N MET A 1 -22.68 -21.39 0.18
CA MET A 1 -21.96 -20.11 0.44
C MET A 1 -22.41 -19.08 -0.58
N ASN A 2 -22.81 -17.89 -0.13
CA ASN A 2 -23.30 -16.80 -0.98
C ASN A 2 -22.33 -15.63 -0.92
N ILE A 3 -21.59 -15.39 -2.00
CA ILE A 3 -20.55 -14.34 -2.06
C ILE A 3 -20.98 -13.25 -3.02
N GLY A 4 -20.89 -11.99 -2.57
CA GLY A 4 -21.00 -10.82 -3.40
C GLY A 4 -19.62 -10.28 -3.79
N ILE A 5 -19.48 -9.74 -5.00
CA ILE A 5 -18.26 -9.08 -5.46
C ILE A 5 -18.58 -7.67 -5.94
N ILE A 6 -17.88 -6.69 -5.39
CA ILE A 6 -17.92 -5.29 -5.86
C ILE A 6 -16.49 -4.85 -6.16
N ALA A 7 -16.16 -4.73 -7.44
CA ALA A 7 -14.87 -4.30 -7.95
C ALA A 7 -15.03 -3.66 -9.32
N PRO A 8 -13.99 -3.00 -9.87
CA PRO A 8 -13.97 -2.56 -11.26
C PRO A 8 -14.17 -3.73 -12.23
N GLU A 9 -14.95 -3.51 -13.28
CA GLU A 9 -15.42 -4.54 -14.21
C GLU A 9 -14.27 -5.38 -14.81
N GLU A 10 -13.16 -4.74 -15.13
CA GLU A 10 -11.98 -5.40 -15.70
C GLU A 10 -11.34 -6.45 -14.77
N LYS A 11 -11.57 -6.35 -13.45
CA LYS A 11 -11.05 -7.29 -12.44
C LYS A 11 -12.01 -8.44 -12.13
N ILE A 12 -13.31 -8.21 -12.25
CA ILE A 12 -14.35 -9.13 -11.77
C ILE A 12 -14.22 -10.53 -12.39
N ARG A 13 -13.97 -10.63 -13.70
CA ARG A 13 -13.93 -11.91 -14.42
C ARG A 13 -12.89 -12.89 -13.85
N GLY A 14 -11.70 -12.40 -13.50
CA GLY A 14 -10.65 -13.22 -12.88
C GLY A 14 -11.10 -13.77 -11.53
N TRP A 15 -11.67 -12.92 -10.68
CA TRP A 15 -12.16 -13.32 -9.35
C TRP A 15 -13.28 -14.35 -9.42
N VAL A 16 -14.30 -14.13 -10.26
CA VAL A 16 -15.42 -15.09 -10.44
C VAL A 16 -14.89 -16.45 -10.89
N SER A 17 -14.02 -16.48 -11.90
CA SER A 17 -13.47 -17.76 -12.40
C SER A 17 -12.65 -18.48 -11.34
N THR A 18 -11.89 -17.76 -10.52
CA THR A 18 -11.08 -18.37 -9.47
C THR A 18 -11.94 -18.90 -8.33
N PHE A 19 -12.97 -18.18 -7.88
CA PHE A 19 -13.92 -18.70 -6.89
C PHE A 19 -14.60 -19.98 -7.37
N THR A 20 -15.11 -20.00 -8.60
CA THR A 20 -15.78 -21.18 -9.19
C THR A 20 -14.84 -22.39 -9.33
N LYS A 21 -13.57 -22.13 -9.64
CA LYS A 21 -12.52 -23.17 -9.70
C LYS A 21 -12.28 -23.84 -8.34
N TYR A 22 -12.33 -23.07 -7.25
CA TYR A 22 -12.09 -23.59 -5.90
C TYR A 22 -13.31 -24.32 -5.30
N ASP A 23 -14.52 -23.86 -5.59
CA ASP A 23 -15.76 -24.52 -5.14
C ASP A 23 -16.92 -24.12 -6.07
N GLU A 24 -17.35 -25.07 -6.91
CA GLU A 24 -18.44 -24.88 -7.87
C GLU A 24 -19.81 -24.63 -7.24
N ASN A 25 -19.97 -24.94 -5.94
CA ASN A 25 -21.21 -24.70 -5.20
C ASN A 25 -21.32 -23.28 -4.61
N ILE A 26 -20.29 -22.44 -4.75
CA ILE A 26 -20.36 -21.06 -4.32
C ILE A 26 -21.29 -20.30 -5.27
N LYS A 27 -22.33 -19.70 -4.71
CA LYS A 27 -23.18 -18.75 -5.44
C LYS A 27 -22.52 -17.37 -5.41
N ILE A 28 -22.22 -16.85 -6.59
CA ILE A 28 -21.57 -15.55 -6.76
C ILE A 28 -22.56 -14.58 -7.39
N SER A 29 -22.74 -13.44 -6.79
CA SER A 29 -23.42 -12.31 -7.42
C SER A 29 -22.47 -11.10 -7.51
N VAL A 30 -22.56 -10.36 -8.60
CA VAL A 30 -21.65 -9.29 -8.96
C VAL A 30 -22.42 -7.97 -9.07
N TYR A 31 -21.85 -6.90 -8.52
CA TYR A 31 -22.45 -5.57 -8.67
C TYR A 31 -22.52 -5.15 -10.15
N PRO A 32 -23.65 -4.56 -10.65
CA PRO A 32 -24.79 -4.07 -9.87
C PRO A 32 -25.85 -5.12 -9.50
N ASP A 33 -25.81 -6.33 -10.06
CA ASP A 33 -26.83 -7.38 -9.91
C ASP A 33 -26.60 -8.24 -8.64
N ILE A 34 -26.48 -7.55 -7.50
CA ILE A 34 -26.19 -8.18 -6.21
C ILE A 34 -27.49 -8.67 -5.54
N ASP A 35 -27.46 -9.90 -5.00
CA ASP A 35 -28.50 -10.44 -4.14
C ASP A 35 -28.39 -9.90 -2.71
N TYR A 36 -28.97 -8.70 -2.47
CA TYR A 36 -28.88 -8.01 -1.20
C TYR A 36 -29.46 -8.76 0.00
N GLU A 37 -30.37 -9.69 -0.25
CA GLU A 37 -31.05 -10.44 0.82
C GLU A 37 -30.24 -11.67 1.28
N ASN A 38 -29.51 -12.32 0.38
CA ASN A 38 -28.91 -13.62 0.67
C ASN A 38 -27.38 -13.61 0.74
N ILE A 39 -26.71 -12.50 0.43
CA ILE A 39 -25.26 -12.42 0.56
C ILE A 39 -24.85 -12.47 2.02
N GLU A 40 -23.92 -13.40 2.32
CA GLU A 40 -23.31 -13.58 3.64
C GLU A 40 -21.85 -13.12 3.69
N CYS A 41 -21.12 -13.17 2.56
CA CYS A 41 -19.77 -12.66 2.43
C CYS A 41 -19.71 -11.66 1.27
N ILE A 42 -19.14 -10.47 1.50
CA ILE A 42 -18.93 -9.47 0.45
C ILE A 42 -17.45 -9.19 0.25
N CYS A 43 -16.97 -9.32 -0.99
CA CYS A 43 -15.61 -8.98 -1.41
C CYS A 43 -15.61 -7.60 -2.06
N LEU A 44 -14.77 -6.68 -1.57
CA LEU A 44 -14.83 -5.27 -1.89
C LEU A 44 -13.52 -4.71 -2.43
N TRP A 45 -13.63 -3.93 -3.51
CA TRP A 45 -12.60 -3.01 -3.96
C TRP A 45 -13.25 -1.77 -4.61
N LYS A 46 -13.14 -0.59 -3.92
CA LYS A 46 -13.72 0.68 -4.40
C LYS A 46 -15.24 0.61 -4.62
N GLN A 47 -15.97 0.10 -3.65
CA GLN A 47 -17.43 0.01 -3.70
C GLN A 47 -18.09 1.40 -3.80
N PRO A 48 -19.28 1.50 -4.45
CA PRO A 48 -20.13 2.69 -4.37
C PRO A 48 -20.57 2.96 -2.92
N LYS A 49 -20.79 4.22 -2.59
CA LYS A 49 -21.31 4.63 -1.26
C LYS A 49 -22.68 3.99 -1.01
N ASP A 50 -22.99 3.77 0.26
CA ASP A 50 -24.28 3.30 0.76
C ASP A 50 -24.72 1.90 0.29
N VAL A 51 -23.84 1.14 -0.35
CA VAL A 51 -24.16 -0.23 -0.79
C VAL A 51 -24.14 -1.22 0.37
N LEU A 52 -23.20 -1.07 1.30
CA LEU A 52 -23.02 -1.99 2.42
C LEU A 52 -24.25 -2.02 3.35
N GLY A 53 -24.88 -0.87 3.58
CA GLY A 53 -26.08 -0.78 4.40
C GLY A 53 -27.32 -1.49 3.85
N LYS A 54 -27.31 -1.91 2.59
CA LYS A 54 -28.40 -2.66 1.95
C LYS A 54 -28.29 -4.17 2.17
N LEU A 55 -27.12 -4.67 2.58
CA LEU A 55 -26.85 -6.10 2.76
C LEU A 55 -27.31 -6.53 4.16
N LYS A 56 -28.33 -7.40 4.24
CA LYS A 56 -29.03 -7.72 5.50
C LYS A 56 -28.44 -8.89 6.27
N ASN A 57 -27.77 -9.81 5.58
CA ASN A 57 -27.33 -11.10 6.13
C ASN A 57 -25.81 -11.27 6.21
N LEU A 58 -25.03 -10.17 6.14
CA LEU A 58 -23.57 -10.23 6.16
C LEU A 58 -23.02 -10.90 7.42
N LYS A 59 -22.12 -11.87 7.20
CA LYS A 59 -21.31 -12.54 8.21
C LYS A 59 -19.83 -12.14 8.10
N LEU A 60 -19.40 -11.68 6.90
CA LEU A 60 -18.03 -11.29 6.63
C LEU A 60 -17.98 -10.20 5.57
N ILE A 61 -17.15 -9.20 5.82
CA ILE A 61 -16.69 -8.23 4.82
C ILE A 61 -15.22 -8.52 4.54
N HIS A 62 -14.84 -8.70 3.29
CA HIS A 62 -13.46 -8.98 2.92
C HIS A 62 -12.93 -7.96 1.90
N SER A 63 -11.84 -7.26 2.25
CA SER A 63 -11.12 -6.46 1.26
C SER A 63 -10.45 -7.39 0.25
N MET A 64 -10.50 -7.03 -1.02
CA MET A 64 -9.79 -7.72 -2.11
C MET A 64 -8.30 -7.35 -2.19
N GLY A 65 -7.81 -6.59 -1.21
CA GLY A 65 -6.41 -6.16 -1.09
C GLY A 65 -5.97 -6.00 0.36
N ALA A 66 -4.77 -5.43 0.58
CA ALA A 66 -4.23 -5.20 1.93
C ALA A 66 -4.89 -4.02 2.65
N GLY A 67 -5.32 -3.00 1.93
CA GLY A 67 -5.94 -1.81 2.53
C GLY A 67 -7.43 -1.99 2.76
N VAL A 68 -7.94 -1.36 3.81
CA VAL A 68 -9.34 -1.46 4.26
C VAL A 68 -10.00 -0.09 4.45
N ASP A 69 -9.28 0.97 4.17
CA ASP A 69 -9.71 2.35 4.34
C ASP A 69 -11.01 2.68 3.59
N HIS A 70 -11.22 2.10 2.41
CA HIS A 70 -12.44 2.25 1.62
C HIS A 70 -13.67 1.56 2.25
N ILE A 71 -13.46 0.59 3.15
CA ILE A 71 -14.52 -0.11 3.89
C ILE A 71 -14.81 0.63 5.19
N ILE A 72 -13.77 0.91 5.98
CA ILE A 72 -13.91 1.53 7.32
C ILE A 72 -14.49 2.94 7.23
N ASN A 73 -14.12 3.69 6.18
CA ASN A 73 -14.63 5.05 5.97
C ASN A 73 -15.99 5.11 5.25
N ASP A 74 -16.61 3.96 4.96
CA ASP A 74 -17.98 3.92 4.42
C ASP A 74 -18.99 4.04 5.58
N PRO A 75 -19.78 5.13 5.64
CA PRO A 75 -20.74 5.32 6.72
C PRO A 75 -21.84 4.27 6.75
N SER A 76 -22.06 3.54 5.66
CA SER A 76 -23.03 2.45 5.57
C SER A 76 -22.48 1.09 6.00
N CYS A 77 -21.20 1.02 6.38
CA CYS A 77 -20.57 -0.22 6.84
C CYS A 77 -21.28 -0.74 8.11
N PRO A 78 -21.84 -1.96 8.09
CA PRO A 78 -22.59 -2.48 9.23
C PRO A 78 -21.68 -2.74 10.43
N LYS A 79 -22.11 -2.24 11.59
CA LYS A 79 -21.39 -2.46 12.86
C LYS A 79 -21.50 -3.93 13.29
N GLY A 80 -20.40 -4.47 13.80
CA GLY A 80 -20.38 -5.83 14.34
C GLY A 80 -20.16 -6.94 13.31
N VAL A 81 -20.12 -6.62 12.02
CA VAL A 81 -19.68 -7.58 10.98
C VAL A 81 -18.16 -7.51 10.90
N PRO A 82 -17.45 -8.65 11.04
CA PRO A 82 -16.00 -8.66 10.97
C PRO A 82 -15.50 -8.29 9.57
N ILE A 83 -14.39 -7.55 9.55
CA ILE A 83 -13.70 -7.15 8.32
C ILE A 83 -12.37 -7.89 8.25
N CYS A 84 -12.08 -8.53 7.12
CA CYS A 84 -10.79 -9.15 6.83
C CYS A 84 -10.13 -8.51 5.61
N ARG A 85 -8.82 -8.72 5.49
CA ARG A 85 -8.02 -8.23 4.37
C ARG A 85 -7.11 -9.30 3.81
N ILE A 86 -6.59 -9.09 2.60
CA ILE A 86 -5.57 -9.96 2.04
C ILE A 86 -4.21 -9.60 2.67
N SER A 87 -3.52 -10.63 3.13
CA SER A 87 -2.11 -10.56 3.52
C SER A 87 -1.49 -11.92 3.23
N ASP A 88 -0.68 -11.97 2.19
CA ASP A 88 -0.01 -13.18 1.72
C ASP A 88 1.37 -12.87 1.10
N ASP A 89 2.13 -13.94 0.84
CA ASP A 89 3.48 -13.83 0.30
C ASP A 89 3.51 -13.29 -1.14
N LYS A 90 2.45 -13.52 -1.93
CA LYS A 90 2.37 -13.01 -3.32
C LYS A 90 2.20 -11.50 -3.33
N LEU A 91 1.34 -10.99 -2.45
CA LEU A 91 1.13 -9.56 -2.28
C LEU A 91 2.41 -8.88 -1.77
N SER A 92 3.07 -9.48 -0.77
CA SER A 92 4.34 -8.99 -0.23
C SER A 92 5.45 -9.00 -1.28
N PHE A 93 5.55 -10.08 -2.06
CA PHE A 93 6.53 -10.21 -3.15
C PHE A 93 6.35 -9.11 -4.21
N SER A 94 5.12 -8.85 -4.64
CA SER A 94 4.82 -7.79 -5.62
C SER A 94 5.24 -6.41 -5.08
N MET A 95 4.82 -6.07 -3.87
CA MET A 95 5.18 -4.80 -3.21
C MET A 95 6.69 -4.66 -3.04
N THR A 96 7.36 -5.70 -2.59
CA THR A 96 8.81 -5.71 -2.38
C THR A 96 9.57 -5.46 -3.68
N ASN A 97 9.18 -6.12 -4.78
CA ASN A 97 9.79 -5.90 -6.09
C ASN A 97 9.64 -4.45 -6.54
N TYR A 98 8.46 -3.87 -6.32
CA TYR A 98 8.23 -2.47 -6.65
C TYR A 98 9.11 -1.53 -5.81
N ILE A 99 9.17 -1.73 -4.49
CA ILE A 99 10.02 -0.94 -3.60
C ILE A 99 11.50 -1.06 -4.01
N ILE A 100 11.98 -2.26 -4.28
CA ILE A 100 13.35 -2.49 -4.76
C ILE A 100 13.61 -1.73 -6.05
N ASN A 101 12.69 -1.80 -7.02
CA ASN A 101 12.80 -1.04 -8.27
C ASN A 101 12.89 0.47 -8.00
N ALA A 102 12.03 1.03 -7.14
CA ALA A 102 12.04 2.45 -6.82
C ALA A 102 13.34 2.88 -6.10
N VAL A 103 13.84 2.06 -5.17
CA VAL A 103 15.13 2.27 -4.50
C VAL A 103 16.28 2.27 -5.51
N LEU A 104 16.36 1.25 -6.37
CA LEU A 104 17.42 1.12 -7.38
C LEU A 104 17.31 2.22 -8.44
N PHE A 105 16.12 2.62 -8.83
CA PHE A 105 15.89 3.72 -9.77
C PHE A 105 16.57 5.01 -9.29
N HIS A 106 16.39 5.35 -8.01
CA HIS A 106 17.06 6.49 -7.41
C HIS A 106 18.54 6.24 -7.18
N HIS A 107 18.89 5.12 -6.54
CA HIS A 107 20.28 4.78 -6.17
C HIS A 107 21.20 4.70 -7.39
N ARG A 108 20.73 4.13 -8.50
CA ARG A 108 21.50 4.01 -9.77
C ARG A 108 21.38 5.24 -10.67
N ARG A 109 20.75 6.33 -10.20
CA ARG A 109 20.57 7.58 -10.96
C ARG A 109 19.90 7.39 -12.33
N THR A 110 18.94 6.47 -12.43
CA THR A 110 18.29 6.12 -13.69
C THR A 110 17.72 7.35 -14.39
N LEU A 111 17.10 8.26 -13.64
CA LEU A 111 16.52 9.49 -14.18
C LEU A 111 17.59 10.39 -14.86
N LYS A 112 18.77 10.53 -14.23
CA LYS A 112 19.90 11.26 -14.85
C LYS A 112 20.29 10.63 -16.17
N TYR A 113 20.47 9.32 -16.21
CA TYR A 113 20.90 8.65 -17.45
C TYR A 113 19.81 8.65 -18.53
N GLN A 114 18.55 8.67 -18.17
CA GLN A 114 17.46 8.90 -19.13
C GLN A 114 17.58 10.29 -19.77
N LYS A 115 17.87 11.33 -18.97
CA LYS A 115 18.11 12.69 -19.47
C LYS A 115 19.38 12.74 -20.33
N ASP A 116 20.49 12.19 -19.82
CA ASP A 116 21.76 12.13 -20.56
C ASP A 116 21.60 11.46 -21.95
N LYS A 117 20.78 10.39 -22.01
CA LYS A 117 20.45 9.74 -23.30
C LYS A 117 19.74 10.68 -24.26
N ILE A 118 18.77 11.47 -23.77
CA ILE A 118 18.05 12.47 -24.60
C ILE A 118 19.02 13.55 -25.09
N ASP A 119 19.87 14.05 -24.17
CA ASP A 119 20.83 15.12 -24.41
C ASP A 119 22.11 14.63 -25.14
N ARG A 120 22.23 13.30 -25.40
CA ARG A 120 23.38 12.64 -26.01
C ARG A 120 24.68 12.87 -25.23
N VAL A 121 24.59 12.90 -23.90
CA VAL A 121 25.74 13.07 -22.99
C VAL A 121 26.26 11.70 -22.58
N TRP A 122 27.56 11.47 -22.78
CA TRP A 122 28.28 10.29 -22.31
C TRP A 122 29.07 10.65 -21.05
N ASP A 123 28.40 10.58 -19.88
CA ASP A 123 29.01 10.89 -18.59
C ASP A 123 29.38 9.60 -17.84
N GLN A 124 30.70 9.33 -17.77
CA GLN A 124 31.27 8.22 -17.02
C GLN A 124 31.67 8.58 -15.58
N ASN A 125 31.42 9.83 -15.14
CA ASN A 125 31.63 10.24 -13.76
C ASN A 125 30.62 9.52 -12.85
N THR A 126 30.96 8.29 -12.56
CA THR A 126 30.16 7.41 -11.76
C THR A 126 30.20 7.86 -10.30
N HIS A 127 29.13 7.86 -9.78
CA HIS A 127 28.78 7.73 -8.40
C HIS A 127 29.43 6.48 -7.79
N PRO A 128 30.04 6.53 -6.62
CA PRO A 128 30.47 5.33 -5.93
C PRO A 128 29.33 4.33 -5.82
N GLU A 129 29.56 3.09 -6.23
CA GLU A 129 28.54 2.03 -6.19
C GLU A 129 28.02 1.76 -4.79
N ILE A 130 28.89 1.97 -3.81
CA ILE A 130 28.60 1.74 -2.39
C ILE A 130 28.60 3.11 -1.72
N LEU A 131 27.50 3.84 -1.85
CA LEU A 131 27.21 4.89 -0.90
C LEU A 131 26.63 4.27 0.35
N PRO A 132 27.00 4.76 1.53
CA PRO A 132 26.31 4.42 2.76
C PRO A 132 24.89 5.00 2.72
N VAL A 133 24.03 4.41 1.90
CA VAL A 133 22.62 4.79 1.77
C VAL A 133 21.85 4.06 2.84
N LYS A 134 21.24 4.81 3.74
CA LYS A 134 20.35 4.26 4.76
C LYS A 134 18.91 4.41 4.31
N ILE A 135 18.22 3.27 4.20
CA ILE A 135 16.81 3.19 3.82
C ILE A 135 15.97 3.10 5.09
N GLY A 136 14.98 3.99 5.21
CA GLY A 136 14.00 3.95 6.28
C GLY A 136 12.66 3.45 5.78
N ILE A 137 12.13 2.41 6.42
CA ILE A 137 10.80 1.88 6.16
C ILE A 137 9.84 2.45 7.21
N LEU A 138 9.00 3.40 6.82
CA LEU A 138 7.94 3.97 7.64
C LEU A 138 6.68 3.12 7.51
N GLY A 139 6.36 2.34 8.55
CA GLY A 139 5.31 1.33 8.54
C GLY A 139 5.88 -0.09 8.48
N PHE A 140 6.33 -0.62 9.63
CA PHE A 140 6.97 -1.93 9.71
C PHE A 140 5.94 -3.04 9.98
N GLY A 141 4.96 -3.17 9.06
CA GLY A 141 3.99 -4.27 8.96
C GLY A 141 4.48 -5.39 8.04
N ALA A 142 3.60 -6.30 7.60
CA ALA A 142 3.95 -7.44 6.73
C ALA A 142 4.70 -6.98 5.45
N LEU A 143 4.17 -6.01 4.72
CA LEU A 143 4.78 -5.52 3.48
C LEU A 143 6.10 -4.79 3.73
N GLY A 144 6.13 -3.92 4.74
CA GLY A 144 7.34 -3.14 5.05
C GLY A 144 8.48 -4.00 5.60
N SER A 145 8.19 -5.01 6.42
CA SER A 145 9.22 -5.93 6.94
C SER A 145 9.78 -6.84 5.86
N ASP A 146 8.94 -7.32 4.94
CA ASP A 146 9.38 -8.12 3.81
C ASP A 146 10.32 -7.33 2.88
N ALA A 147 9.97 -6.08 2.55
CA ALA A 147 10.82 -5.20 1.77
C ALA A 147 12.14 -4.90 2.48
N ALA A 148 12.11 -4.65 3.80
CA ALA A 148 13.30 -4.41 4.60
C ALA A 148 14.26 -5.60 4.60
N ASP A 149 13.76 -6.81 4.77
CA ASP A 149 14.55 -8.04 4.74
C ASP A 149 15.27 -8.22 3.39
N LYS A 150 14.55 -8.05 2.27
CA LYS A 150 15.13 -8.22 0.92
C LYS A 150 16.13 -7.12 0.58
N LEU A 151 15.84 -5.86 0.93
CA LEU A 151 16.79 -4.76 0.76
C LEU A 151 18.07 -4.98 1.59
N GLY A 152 17.92 -5.47 2.83
CA GLY A 152 19.06 -5.85 3.67
C GLY A 152 19.89 -6.98 3.07
N TYR A 153 19.24 -8.00 2.50
CA TYR A 153 19.92 -9.09 1.77
C TYR A 153 20.70 -8.58 0.55
N MET A 154 20.22 -7.52 -0.11
CA MET A 154 20.95 -6.86 -1.20
C MET A 154 22.13 -5.99 -0.73
N GLY A 155 22.37 -5.87 0.58
CA GLY A 155 23.48 -5.12 1.15
C GLY A 155 23.16 -3.68 1.54
N PHE A 156 21.90 -3.24 1.48
CA PHE A 156 21.50 -1.92 1.96
C PHE A 156 21.45 -1.87 3.50
N ASP A 157 21.82 -0.71 4.07
CA ASP A 157 21.59 -0.41 5.50
C ASP A 157 20.12 -0.01 5.68
N VAL A 158 19.31 -0.88 6.27
CA VAL A 158 17.87 -0.67 6.41
C VAL A 158 17.49 -0.54 7.88
N ILE A 159 16.67 0.47 8.19
CA ILE A 159 16.02 0.66 9.49
C ILE A 159 14.52 0.80 9.32
N GLY A 160 13.75 0.37 10.31
CA GLY A 160 12.30 0.47 10.31
C GLY A 160 11.77 1.46 11.33
N TYR A 161 10.51 1.89 11.11
CA TYR A 161 9.71 2.57 12.12
C TYR A 161 8.31 1.97 12.18
N SER A 162 7.82 1.77 13.40
CA SER A 162 6.45 1.31 13.69
C SER A 162 5.87 2.08 14.86
N LEU A 163 4.55 2.25 14.91
CA LEU A 163 3.91 2.87 16.07
C LEU A 163 4.18 2.07 17.35
N ASN A 164 4.07 0.74 17.28
CA ASN A 164 4.31 -0.17 18.38
C ASN A 164 5.66 -0.88 18.22
N LYS A 165 6.27 -1.24 19.35
CA LYS A 165 7.50 -2.04 19.39
C LYS A 165 7.34 -3.33 18.60
N LYS A 166 8.34 -3.68 17.81
CA LYS A 166 8.41 -4.95 17.07
C LYS A 166 9.44 -5.85 17.71
N GLU A 167 8.96 -6.92 18.31
CA GLU A 167 9.83 -7.97 18.83
C GLU A 167 10.26 -8.89 17.68
N ASN A 168 11.46 -9.47 17.79
CA ASN A 168 12.04 -10.38 16.78
C ASN A 168 12.26 -9.78 15.37
N ALA A 169 12.35 -8.45 15.23
CA ALA A 169 12.75 -7.84 13.98
C ALA A 169 14.25 -8.12 13.70
N LYS A 170 14.58 -8.50 12.45
CA LYS A 170 15.96 -8.78 12.02
C LYS A 170 16.82 -7.53 11.86
N ILE A 171 16.19 -6.38 11.80
CA ILE A 171 16.84 -5.06 11.68
C ILE A 171 16.45 -4.16 12.84
N LYS A 172 17.11 -3.02 12.98
CA LYS A 172 16.73 -2.02 13.97
C LYS A 172 15.40 -1.38 13.58
N VAL A 173 14.39 -1.50 14.48
CA VAL A 173 13.09 -0.84 14.33
C VAL A 173 12.93 0.17 15.46
N PHE A 174 12.70 1.42 15.10
CA PHE A 174 12.32 2.51 15.99
C PHE A 174 10.81 2.47 16.24
N PHE A 175 10.35 2.98 17.36
CA PHE A 175 8.91 2.97 17.68
C PHE A 175 8.49 4.17 18.54
N GLY A 176 7.18 4.43 18.57
CA GLY A 176 6.57 5.47 19.38
C GLY A 176 7.19 6.85 19.14
N GLU A 177 7.78 7.44 20.18
CA GLU A 177 8.37 8.79 20.15
C GLU A 177 9.72 8.87 19.41
N GLU A 178 10.27 7.76 18.97
CA GLU A 178 11.56 7.72 18.27
C GLU A 178 11.48 8.12 16.78
N LEU A 179 10.31 8.60 16.30
CA LEU A 179 10.10 8.96 14.89
C LEU A 179 11.15 9.97 14.40
N ASP A 180 11.44 11.02 15.18
CA ASP A 180 12.39 12.05 14.79
C ASP A 180 13.82 11.51 14.68
N THR A 181 14.19 10.61 15.59
CA THR A 181 15.48 9.92 15.56
C THR A 181 15.59 9.01 14.33
N PHE A 182 14.52 8.32 13.96
CA PHE A 182 14.46 7.52 12.74
C PHE A 182 14.62 8.39 11.49
N LEU A 183 13.83 9.47 11.35
CA LEU A 183 13.82 10.34 10.17
C LEU A 183 15.17 11.04 9.95
N SER A 184 15.87 11.45 11.03
CA SER A 184 17.17 12.11 10.93
C SER A 184 18.31 11.20 10.45
N ARG A 185 18.09 9.89 10.32
CA ARG A 185 19.14 8.90 9.98
C ARG A 185 19.09 8.42 8.54
N ILE A 186 18.00 8.63 7.81
CA ILE A 186 17.74 8.01 6.52
C ILE A 186 18.11 8.90 5.34
N ASN A 187 18.33 8.28 4.19
CA ASN A 187 18.57 8.92 2.89
C ASN A 187 17.44 8.61 1.90
N ILE A 188 16.74 7.49 2.10
CA ILE A 188 15.55 7.11 1.34
C ILE A 188 14.46 6.80 2.36
N LEU A 189 13.29 7.43 2.21
CA LEU A 189 12.10 7.16 3.01
C LEU A 189 11.12 6.37 2.17
N VAL A 190 10.83 5.14 2.60
CA VAL A 190 9.78 4.29 2.01
C VAL A 190 8.57 4.30 2.94
N CYS A 191 7.43 4.75 2.44
CA CYS A 191 6.17 4.80 3.20
C CYS A 191 5.26 3.63 2.82
N THR A 192 4.94 2.80 3.82
CA THR A 192 4.03 1.64 3.73
C THR A 192 2.97 1.65 4.83
N VAL A 193 2.74 2.80 5.49
CA VAL A 193 1.73 2.91 6.55
C VAL A 193 0.32 2.79 5.99
N PRO A 194 -0.64 2.20 6.73
CA PRO A 194 -2.05 2.24 6.33
C PRO A 194 -2.58 3.68 6.40
N TYR A 195 -3.60 3.98 5.61
CA TYR A 195 -4.35 5.22 5.76
C TYR A 195 -5.34 5.09 6.93
N THR A 196 -5.18 5.97 7.90
CA THR A 196 -6.05 6.15 9.07
C THR A 196 -6.20 7.64 9.34
N LYS A 197 -7.08 8.03 10.26
CA LYS A 197 -7.17 9.43 10.70
C LYS A 197 -5.84 9.97 11.24
N LYS A 198 -5.05 9.11 11.91
CA LYS A 198 -3.74 9.47 12.47
C LYS A 198 -2.64 9.63 11.42
N THR A 199 -2.78 8.96 10.27
CA THR A 199 -1.80 9.00 9.17
C THR A 199 -2.22 9.90 8.02
N HIS A 200 -3.38 10.57 8.12
CA HIS A 200 -3.79 11.57 7.15
C HIS A 200 -2.76 12.71 7.07
N HIS A 201 -2.24 12.94 5.86
CA HIS A 201 -1.17 13.91 5.59
C HIS A 201 0.06 13.77 6.53
N LEU A 202 0.40 12.52 6.91
CA LEU A 202 1.60 12.24 7.70
C LEU A 202 2.87 12.68 6.98
N LEU A 203 2.93 12.49 5.65
CA LEU A 203 4.01 12.96 4.78
C LEU A 203 3.78 14.43 4.43
N ASP A 204 4.06 15.30 5.37
CA ASP A 204 3.87 16.74 5.29
C ASP A 204 5.17 17.53 5.64
N LYS A 205 5.08 18.85 5.62
CA LYS A 205 6.20 19.74 5.97
C LYS A 205 6.75 19.48 7.37
N LYS A 206 5.93 19.05 8.34
CA LYS A 206 6.41 18.79 9.71
C LYS A 206 7.32 17.56 9.73
N LEU A 207 6.95 16.52 8.98
CA LEU A 207 7.79 15.34 8.83
C LEU A 207 9.02 15.65 7.98
N PHE A 208 8.86 16.33 6.84
CA PHE A 208 9.96 16.59 5.92
C PHE A 208 11.06 17.48 6.54
N ASN A 209 10.71 18.39 7.45
CA ASN A 209 11.69 19.20 8.20
C ASN A 209 12.62 18.38 9.11
N LYS A 210 12.26 17.14 9.42
CA LYS A 210 13.06 16.22 10.25
C LYS A 210 13.98 15.31 9.43
N LEU A 211 13.81 15.31 8.11
CA LEU A 211 14.63 14.51 7.18
C LEU A 211 15.99 15.17 6.94
N LYS A 212 16.97 14.37 6.57
CA LYS A 212 18.21 14.87 6.00
C LYS A 212 17.92 15.57 4.66
N LYS A 213 18.61 16.66 4.40
CA LYS A 213 18.57 17.31 3.09
C LYS A 213 19.00 16.32 1.99
N GLY A 214 18.22 16.27 0.93
CA GLY A 214 18.43 15.34 -0.19
C GLY A 214 17.83 13.95 0.01
N THR A 215 16.99 13.75 1.04
CA THR A 215 16.25 12.46 1.19
C THR A 215 15.32 12.24 0.00
N TYR A 216 15.29 10.99 -0.49
CA TYR A 216 14.37 10.56 -1.55
C TYR A 216 13.11 9.93 -0.94
N LEU A 217 11.94 10.29 -1.45
CA LEU A 217 10.66 9.77 -0.98
C LEU A 217 10.12 8.68 -1.91
N ILE A 218 9.68 7.57 -1.33
CA ILE A 218 8.94 6.50 -2.02
C ILE A 218 7.62 6.31 -1.27
N ASN A 219 6.48 6.55 -1.92
CA ASN A 219 5.18 6.30 -1.31
C ASN A 219 4.40 5.24 -2.08
N VAL A 220 4.19 4.08 -1.44
CA VAL A 220 3.42 2.93 -1.95
C VAL A 220 2.26 2.59 -1.02
N SER A 221 1.87 3.53 -0.17
CA SER A 221 0.82 3.34 0.84
C SER A 221 -0.56 3.78 0.35
N ARG A 222 -0.96 5.01 0.68
CA ARG A 222 -2.17 5.67 0.18
C ARG A 222 -1.88 7.14 -0.11
N GLY A 223 -2.55 7.70 -1.13
CA GLY A 223 -2.36 9.10 -1.50
C GLY A 223 -2.69 10.08 -0.38
N LYS A 224 -3.75 9.84 0.37
CA LYS A 224 -4.14 10.69 1.51
C LYS A 224 -3.18 10.64 2.71
N VAL A 225 -2.16 9.79 2.69
CA VAL A 225 -1.06 9.82 3.66
C VAL A 225 -0.08 10.94 3.34
N GLN A 226 0.02 11.36 2.09
CA GLN A 226 0.88 12.47 1.65
C GLN A 226 0.09 13.77 1.48
N ASN A 227 0.82 14.89 1.54
CA ASN A 227 0.38 16.18 1.06
C ASN A 227 1.19 16.52 -0.20
N GLU A 228 0.52 16.52 -1.35
CA GLU A 228 1.16 16.65 -2.67
C GLU A 228 1.80 18.02 -2.87
N ASP A 229 1.19 19.10 -2.37
CA ASP A 229 1.76 20.45 -2.43
C ASP A 229 3.03 20.55 -1.61
N HIS A 230 3.07 19.94 -0.43
CA HIS A 230 4.29 19.92 0.40
C HIS A 230 5.39 19.07 -0.26
N ILE A 231 5.07 17.97 -0.95
CA ILE A 231 6.07 17.20 -1.69
C ILE A 231 6.72 18.08 -2.76
N LEU A 232 5.92 18.77 -3.57
CA LEU A 232 6.42 19.69 -4.61
C LEU A 232 7.31 20.77 -4.00
N GLU A 233 6.85 21.49 -2.96
CA GLU A 233 7.60 22.51 -2.27
C GLU A 233 8.96 22.00 -1.77
N TYR A 234 8.99 20.82 -1.17
CA TYR A 234 10.20 20.26 -0.54
C TYR A 234 11.17 19.63 -1.55
N ILE A 235 10.69 19.25 -2.73
CA ILE A 235 11.57 18.90 -3.86
C ILE A 235 12.17 20.16 -4.47
N ASP A 236 11.41 21.24 -4.63
CA ASP A 236 11.87 22.51 -5.20
C ASP A 236 12.94 23.18 -4.32
N ASN A 237 12.77 23.18 -3.01
CA ASN A 237 13.75 23.69 -2.05
C ASN A 237 14.92 22.72 -1.77
N LYS A 238 14.94 21.53 -2.43
CA LYS A 238 15.98 20.49 -2.33
C LYS A 238 16.12 19.82 -0.96
N THR A 239 15.12 19.91 -0.11
CA THR A 239 15.04 19.10 1.11
C THR A 239 14.75 17.64 0.73
N LEU A 240 13.84 17.42 -0.22
CA LEU A 240 13.71 16.16 -0.91
C LEU A 240 14.51 16.21 -2.24
N SER A 241 15.22 15.14 -2.57
CA SER A 241 15.91 15.02 -3.86
C SER A 241 14.99 14.64 -5.00
N GLY A 242 13.82 14.09 -4.71
CA GLY A 242 12.79 13.66 -5.64
C GLY A 242 11.83 12.69 -4.96
N ALA A 243 10.92 12.13 -5.74
CA ALA A 243 9.95 11.15 -5.25
C ALA A 243 9.61 10.07 -6.28
N PHE A 244 9.21 8.89 -5.77
CA PHE A 244 8.58 7.81 -6.54
C PHE A 244 7.22 7.55 -5.90
N LEU A 245 6.14 7.91 -6.60
CA LEU A 245 4.79 7.91 -6.08
C LEU A 245 3.92 6.91 -6.87
N ASP A 246 3.35 5.94 -6.16
CA ASP A 246 2.38 5.00 -6.73
C ASP A 246 0.94 5.39 -6.42
N VAL A 247 0.75 6.31 -5.47
CA VAL A 247 -0.56 6.68 -4.92
C VAL A 247 -0.73 8.20 -4.85
N PHE A 248 -1.99 8.68 -4.98
CA PHE A 248 -2.30 10.10 -5.09
C PHE A 248 -3.53 10.46 -4.26
N GLU A 249 -3.62 11.72 -3.81
CA GLU A 249 -4.75 12.22 -3.02
C GLU A 249 -6.08 12.05 -3.78
N THR A 250 -6.02 12.23 -5.10
CA THR A 250 -7.13 11.97 -6.02
C THR A 250 -6.71 10.97 -7.07
N GLU A 251 -7.42 9.85 -7.17
CA GLU A 251 -7.19 8.80 -8.15
C GLU A 251 -8.44 8.55 -9.01
N PRO A 252 -8.31 8.49 -10.33
CA PRO A 252 -7.09 8.70 -11.15
C PRO A 252 -6.49 10.10 -10.99
N LEU A 253 -5.15 10.19 -11.06
CA LEU A 253 -4.44 11.48 -10.94
C LEU A 253 -4.95 12.45 -12.01
N PRO A 254 -5.49 13.64 -11.63
CA PRO A 254 -6.02 14.61 -12.58
C PRO A 254 -4.97 15.04 -13.60
N LYS A 255 -5.38 15.18 -14.88
CA LYS A 255 -4.48 15.63 -15.96
C LYS A 255 -3.86 17.01 -15.70
N SER A 256 -4.50 17.82 -14.86
CA SER A 256 -4.02 19.15 -14.45
C SER A 256 -2.99 19.12 -13.31
N SER A 257 -2.72 17.94 -12.71
CA SER A 257 -1.77 17.85 -11.60
C SER A 257 -0.36 18.25 -12.04
N LYS A 258 0.29 19.08 -11.22
CA LYS A 258 1.68 19.51 -11.42
C LYS A 258 2.68 18.35 -11.30
N LEU A 259 2.30 17.27 -10.63
CA LEU A 259 3.15 16.09 -10.46
C LEU A 259 3.55 15.46 -11.80
N TRP A 260 2.67 15.48 -12.82
CA TRP A 260 2.94 14.89 -14.13
C TRP A 260 4.20 15.42 -14.81
N ASN A 261 4.43 16.72 -14.69
CA ASN A 261 5.50 17.41 -15.41
C ASN A 261 6.76 17.65 -14.57
N HIS A 262 6.76 17.20 -13.31
CA HIS A 262 7.89 17.46 -12.42
C HIS A 262 9.04 16.47 -12.69
N GLU A 263 10.19 16.99 -13.16
CA GLU A 263 11.34 16.20 -13.64
C GLU A 263 11.94 15.23 -12.61
N ARG A 264 11.74 15.48 -11.29
CA ARG A 264 12.27 14.65 -10.19
C ARG A 264 11.22 13.76 -9.53
N ILE A 265 10.02 13.65 -10.13
CA ILE A 265 8.95 12.79 -9.64
C ILE A 265 8.70 11.66 -10.65
N GLN A 266 8.69 10.43 -10.16
CA GLN A 266 8.23 9.28 -10.91
C GLN A 266 6.84 8.88 -10.44
N ILE A 267 5.98 8.50 -11.39
CA ILE A 267 4.57 8.20 -11.16
C ILE A 267 4.24 6.82 -11.70
N THR A 268 3.50 6.05 -10.93
CA THR A 268 2.84 4.82 -11.39
C THR A 268 1.37 4.82 -10.93
N PRO A 269 0.47 4.14 -11.64
CA PRO A 269 -0.98 4.27 -11.45
C PRO A 269 -1.53 3.29 -10.41
N HIS A 270 -1.06 3.37 -9.15
CA HIS A 270 -1.48 2.55 -8.01
C HIS A 270 -1.42 1.04 -8.32
N ASN A 271 -0.26 0.59 -8.79
CA ASN A 271 0.00 -0.78 -9.19
C ASN A 271 1.22 -1.44 -8.54
N ALA A 272 1.76 -0.83 -7.47
CA ALA A 272 2.91 -1.36 -6.74
C ALA A 272 2.68 -2.80 -6.24
N SER A 273 1.44 -3.12 -5.87
CA SER A 273 1.08 -4.49 -5.53
C SER A 273 -0.35 -4.79 -5.97
N ILE A 274 -0.48 -5.73 -6.89
CA ILE A 274 -1.77 -6.23 -7.38
C ILE A 274 -2.04 -7.58 -6.73
N THR A 275 -3.22 -7.71 -6.14
CA THR A 275 -3.65 -8.96 -5.50
C THR A 275 -3.74 -10.08 -6.55
N ASN A 276 -3.13 -11.21 -6.25
CA ASN A 276 -3.24 -12.43 -7.06
C ASN A 276 -4.47 -13.21 -6.60
N GLU A 277 -5.44 -13.44 -7.49
CA GLU A 277 -6.70 -14.08 -7.15
C GLU A 277 -6.52 -15.54 -6.69
N ASP A 278 -5.61 -16.29 -7.30
CA ASP A 278 -5.35 -17.69 -6.91
C ASP A 278 -4.77 -17.80 -5.49
N ALA A 279 -4.08 -16.78 -4.99
CA ALA A 279 -3.58 -16.73 -3.61
C ALA A 279 -4.63 -16.19 -2.64
N ALA A 280 -5.45 -15.25 -3.08
CA ALA A 280 -6.41 -14.54 -2.24
C ALA A 280 -7.71 -15.30 -2.00
N VAL A 281 -8.26 -15.95 -3.03
CA VAL A 281 -9.55 -16.67 -2.95
C VAL A 281 -9.56 -17.73 -1.87
N PRO A 282 -8.52 -18.58 -1.69
CA PRO A 282 -8.49 -19.55 -0.58
C PRO A 282 -8.60 -18.89 0.80
N GLN A 283 -7.95 -17.75 1.02
CA GLN A 283 -8.03 -17.01 2.30
C GLN A 283 -9.45 -16.49 2.54
N ILE A 284 -10.11 -15.98 1.50
CA ILE A 284 -11.49 -15.47 1.60
C ILE A 284 -12.45 -16.61 1.94
N ILE A 285 -12.34 -17.75 1.25
CA ILE A 285 -13.18 -18.92 1.48
C ILE A 285 -12.96 -19.48 2.90
N ASP A 286 -11.70 -19.58 3.35
CA ASP A 286 -11.39 -20.04 4.70
C ASP A 286 -11.99 -19.10 5.76
N ASN A 287 -11.78 -17.79 5.62
CA ASN A 287 -12.35 -16.80 6.51
C ASN A 287 -13.90 -16.81 6.51
N TYR A 288 -14.51 -17.05 5.36
CA TYR A 288 -15.96 -17.17 5.28
C TYR A 288 -16.46 -18.41 6.03
N LYS A 289 -15.80 -19.57 5.88
CA LYS A 289 -16.12 -20.77 6.66
C LYS A 289 -15.95 -20.55 8.16
N ARG A 290 -14.86 -19.89 8.57
CA ARG A 290 -14.60 -19.51 9.96
C ARG A 290 -15.67 -18.57 10.51
N ALA A 291 -16.09 -17.57 9.74
CA ALA A 291 -17.15 -16.64 10.15
C ALA A 291 -18.50 -17.36 10.38
N LEU A 292 -18.83 -18.35 9.56
CA LEU A 292 -20.02 -19.18 9.73
C LEU A 292 -19.94 -20.08 10.96
N ALA A 293 -18.75 -20.60 11.27
CA ALA A 293 -18.50 -21.48 12.42
C ALA A 293 -18.33 -20.69 13.75
N GLY A 294 -18.11 -19.38 13.69
CA GLY A 294 -17.76 -18.57 14.88
C GLY A 294 -16.31 -18.72 15.30
N ASP A 295 -15.44 -19.16 14.40
CA ASP A 295 -14.00 -19.34 14.64
C ASP A 295 -13.22 -18.03 14.50
N ILE A 296 -11.97 -18.03 14.98
CA ILE A 296 -11.03 -16.90 14.85
C ILE A 296 -10.69 -16.68 13.37
N LEU A 297 -10.88 -15.46 12.89
CA LEU A 297 -10.59 -15.07 11.51
C LEU A 297 -9.11 -14.76 11.32
N VAL A 298 -8.61 -15.05 10.11
CA VAL A 298 -7.23 -14.73 9.72
C VAL A 298 -7.18 -13.33 9.08
N ASN A 299 -6.20 -12.53 9.46
CA ASN A 299 -6.03 -11.14 8.97
C ASN A 299 -7.27 -10.25 9.22
N GLN A 300 -7.96 -10.50 10.35
CA GLN A 300 -9.05 -9.65 10.78
C GLN A 300 -8.53 -8.25 11.12
N VAL A 301 -9.29 -7.27 10.70
CA VAL A 301 -8.99 -5.84 10.92
C VAL A 301 -9.38 -5.46 12.34
N ASN A 302 -8.49 -4.73 13.02
CA ASN A 302 -8.85 -4.05 14.26
C ASN A 302 -9.50 -2.70 13.92
N ILE A 303 -10.80 -2.59 14.16
CA ILE A 303 -11.58 -1.39 13.81
C ILE A 303 -11.12 -0.16 14.61
N ASP A 304 -10.67 -0.34 15.85
CA ASP A 304 -10.19 0.76 16.70
C ASP A 304 -8.87 1.34 16.19
N ASP A 305 -8.04 0.51 15.58
CA ASP A 305 -6.78 0.93 14.93
C ASP A 305 -6.98 1.36 13.47
N GLU A 306 -8.16 1.17 12.91
CA GLU A 306 -8.53 1.45 11.52
C GLU A 306 -7.74 0.62 10.46
N TYR A 307 -7.10 -0.50 10.85
CA TYR A 307 -6.37 -1.38 9.90
C TYR A 307 -6.17 -2.83 10.38
#